data_d9764f33b3f15622203b544f9b3d9854
#
_entry.id   d9764f33b3f15622203b544f9b3d9854
#
_cell.length_a   1.000
_cell.length_b   1.000
_cell.length_c   1.000
_cell.angle_alpha   90.00
_cell.angle_beta   90.00
_cell.angle_gamma   90.00
#
_symmetry.space_group_name_H-M   'P 1'
#
loop_
_entity.id
_entity.type
_entity.pdbx_description
1 polymer ?
#
loop_
_entity_poly.entity_id
_entity_poly.type
_entity_poly.pdbx_seq_one_letter_code
_entity_poly.pdbx_strand_id
1 'polypeptide(L)'
;MNAARPSTEHCDLLVIGSGAGALSAAVTAAHLGLKVIVVEKDPQYGGTTAWSGGWMWVPRNPLAIEAGLVERIEKPLSYLRRELGEKFDESRVLAFLKNGPRMVEFFRRHTALQFIDGNVIPDFHGHTIDAALGGRSICAAPFDARQLGDRLHDLKPPLQETTLWGMGIASGAELRHFLNALHKPASFWHVTKLVLRHGRDLLVHRRGTRLVNGNALIGGLAQSAFALGVQIRVNSPAVRLLQSEGRVTGAVVQTPNGEVSIQARCGVVLASGGFPHDPARKQQLLPHAPTGHEHWSAGNRGNTGDGLRLGESAGGVVAGDLVQAAALAPVSLVLRPDGSVAHFPHLIERAKPGLIA
;
A
#
# COMPACT_ATOMS: atom_id res chain seq x y z
N MET A 1 -6.05 18.91 -39.78
CA MET A 1 -6.14 17.69 -38.95
C MET A 1 -7.15 17.97 -37.84
N ASN A 2 -8.39 17.44 -37.93
CA ASN A 2 -9.37 17.57 -36.87
C ASN A 2 -8.89 16.74 -35.67
N ALA A 3 -8.44 17.40 -34.61
CA ALA A 3 -8.24 16.74 -33.32
C ALA A 3 -9.62 16.17 -32.88
N ALA A 4 -9.73 14.84 -32.86
CA ALA A 4 -10.93 14.19 -32.36
C ALA A 4 -11.23 14.73 -30.94
N ARG A 5 -12.45 15.18 -30.70
CA ARG A 5 -12.86 15.61 -29.35
C ARG A 5 -12.56 14.46 -28.38
N PRO A 6 -11.91 14.72 -27.24
CA PRO A 6 -11.66 13.68 -26.26
C PRO A 6 -12.97 13.02 -25.87
N SER A 7 -13.01 11.70 -25.86
CA SER A 7 -14.17 10.95 -25.41
C SER A 7 -14.49 11.28 -23.96
N THR A 8 -15.78 11.40 -23.63
CA THR A 8 -16.21 11.65 -22.25
C THR A 8 -16.84 10.39 -21.68
N GLU A 9 -16.37 9.96 -20.54
CA GLU A 9 -16.91 8.83 -19.79
C GLU A 9 -17.47 9.29 -18.45
N HIS A 10 -18.35 8.48 -17.84
CA HIS A 10 -19.04 8.81 -16.60
C HIS A 10 -18.94 7.68 -15.58
N CYS A 11 -18.67 8.05 -14.33
CA CYS A 11 -18.73 7.19 -13.16
C CYS A 11 -19.32 7.95 -11.97
N ASP A 12 -19.53 7.25 -10.87
CA ASP A 12 -19.91 7.91 -9.62
C ASP A 12 -18.65 8.36 -8.85
N LEU A 13 -17.62 7.53 -8.80
CA LEU A 13 -16.37 7.84 -8.14
C LEU A 13 -15.19 7.50 -9.06
N LEU A 14 -14.28 8.46 -9.24
CA LEU A 14 -12.99 8.26 -9.89
C LEU A 14 -11.91 8.14 -8.81
N VAL A 15 -11.12 7.07 -8.88
CA VAL A 15 -9.99 6.85 -7.97
C VAL A 15 -8.69 6.91 -8.76
N ILE A 16 -7.77 7.79 -8.35
CA ILE A 16 -6.45 7.98 -8.98
C ILE A 16 -5.38 7.29 -8.15
N GLY A 17 -4.78 6.24 -8.73
CA GLY A 17 -3.85 5.31 -8.10
C GLY A 17 -4.48 3.94 -7.86
N SER A 18 -3.65 2.93 -7.56
CA SER A 18 -4.07 1.53 -7.38
C SER A 18 -3.43 0.84 -6.17
N GLY A 19 -2.85 1.60 -5.26
CA GLY A 19 -2.33 1.08 -3.98
C GLY A 19 -3.45 0.72 -2.99
N ALA A 20 -3.08 0.36 -1.75
CA ALA A 20 -4.03 -0.04 -0.72
C ALA A 20 -5.13 0.99 -0.47
N GLY A 21 -4.77 2.28 -0.35
CA GLY A 21 -5.75 3.35 -0.12
C GLY A 21 -6.74 3.50 -1.28
N ALA A 22 -6.23 3.42 -2.52
CA ALA A 22 -7.05 3.51 -3.72
C ALA A 22 -8.04 2.35 -3.83
N LEU A 23 -7.54 1.11 -3.75
CA LEU A 23 -8.39 -0.07 -3.88
C LEU A 23 -9.36 -0.22 -2.71
N SER A 24 -8.96 0.18 -1.49
CA SER A 24 -9.89 0.21 -0.35
C SER A 24 -11.03 1.20 -0.57
N ALA A 25 -10.74 2.40 -1.07
CA ALA A 25 -11.76 3.38 -1.42
C ALA A 25 -12.68 2.86 -2.53
N ALA A 26 -12.10 2.25 -3.58
CA ALA A 26 -12.85 1.70 -4.70
C ALA A 26 -13.78 0.56 -4.28
N VAL A 27 -13.28 -0.40 -3.51
CA VAL A 27 -14.07 -1.54 -2.98
C VAL A 27 -15.19 -1.04 -2.08
N THR A 28 -14.90 -0.12 -1.17
CA THR A 28 -15.90 0.44 -0.26
C THR A 28 -17.01 1.15 -1.02
N ALA A 29 -16.65 1.99 -1.98
CA ALA A 29 -17.63 2.72 -2.80
C ALA A 29 -18.47 1.78 -3.66
N ALA A 30 -17.85 0.79 -4.30
CA ALA A 30 -18.56 -0.18 -5.12
C ALA A 30 -19.47 -1.10 -4.27
N HIS A 31 -19.06 -1.47 -3.06
CA HIS A 31 -19.91 -2.20 -2.12
C HIS A 31 -21.16 -1.40 -1.72
N LEU A 32 -21.08 -0.08 -1.72
CA LEU A 32 -22.20 0.84 -1.49
C LEU A 32 -23.01 1.12 -2.76
N GLY A 33 -22.76 0.41 -3.87
CA GLY A 33 -23.52 0.50 -5.12
C GLY A 33 -23.05 1.60 -6.08
N LEU A 34 -21.91 2.23 -5.85
CA LEU A 34 -21.37 3.24 -6.75
C LEU A 34 -20.63 2.61 -7.93
N LYS A 35 -20.78 3.21 -9.12
CA LYS A 35 -19.96 2.89 -10.30
C LYS A 35 -18.58 3.54 -10.14
N VAL A 36 -17.54 2.71 -10.03
CA VAL A 36 -16.16 3.17 -9.74
C VAL A 36 -15.22 2.88 -10.92
N ILE A 37 -14.41 3.88 -11.26
CA ILE A 37 -13.26 3.72 -12.16
C ILE A 37 -12.00 4.02 -11.37
N VAL A 38 -11.02 3.12 -11.44
CA VAL A 38 -9.66 3.30 -10.92
C VAL A 38 -8.72 3.51 -12.08
N VAL A 39 -7.88 4.55 -12.02
CA VAL A 39 -6.85 4.82 -13.03
C VAL A 39 -5.47 4.74 -12.39
N GLU A 40 -4.56 4.02 -13.04
CA GLU A 40 -3.19 3.79 -12.61
C GLU A 40 -2.23 4.17 -13.73
N LYS A 41 -1.21 4.96 -13.43
CA LYS A 41 -0.24 5.40 -14.44
C LYS A 41 0.74 4.32 -14.86
N ASP A 42 1.07 3.41 -13.93
CA ASP A 42 1.98 2.29 -14.21
C ASP A 42 1.31 1.25 -15.11
N PRO A 43 2.10 0.41 -15.79
CA PRO A 43 1.58 -0.72 -16.56
C PRO A 43 1.01 -1.84 -15.70
N GLN A 44 1.18 -1.76 -14.38
CA GLN A 44 0.70 -2.74 -13.41
C GLN A 44 0.11 -2.05 -12.19
N TYR A 45 -1.04 -2.55 -11.72
CA TYR A 45 -1.67 -2.05 -10.49
C TYR A 45 -0.99 -2.59 -9.23
N GLY A 46 -1.14 -1.87 -8.12
CA GLY A 46 -0.66 -2.26 -6.78
C GLY A 46 0.29 -1.26 -6.13
N GLY A 47 0.93 -0.40 -6.92
CA GLY A 47 1.81 0.66 -6.42
C GLY A 47 2.90 0.14 -5.47
N THR A 48 3.34 0.97 -4.53
CA THR A 48 4.32 0.58 -3.49
C THR A 48 3.75 -0.47 -2.54
N THR A 49 2.43 -0.53 -2.38
CA THR A 49 1.80 -1.54 -1.51
C THR A 49 2.15 -2.95 -1.93
N ALA A 50 2.21 -3.25 -3.23
CA ALA A 50 2.58 -4.58 -3.73
C ALA A 50 4.01 -4.99 -3.32
N TRP A 51 4.89 -4.04 -3.02
CA TRP A 51 6.28 -4.27 -2.59
C TRP A 51 6.44 -4.27 -1.07
N SER A 52 5.41 -3.85 -0.33
CA SER A 52 5.47 -3.69 1.12
C SER A 52 5.36 -5.03 1.87
N GLY A 53 5.72 -5.01 3.15
CA GLY A 53 5.48 -6.11 4.08
C GLY A 53 4.00 -6.37 4.39
N GLY A 54 3.09 -5.51 3.93
CA GLY A 54 1.65 -5.67 4.09
C GLY A 54 1.11 -5.46 5.51
N TRP A 55 1.97 -5.03 6.44
CA TRP A 55 1.59 -4.78 7.82
C TRP A 55 0.85 -3.45 7.98
N MET A 56 -0.19 -3.48 8.80
CA MET A 56 -1.01 -2.33 9.17
C MET A 56 -1.09 -2.23 10.69
N TRP A 57 -0.91 -1.03 11.22
CA TRP A 57 -1.06 -0.76 12.64
C TRP A 57 -2.50 -0.35 12.93
N VAL A 58 -3.25 -1.22 13.56
CA VAL A 58 -4.66 -1.04 13.88
C VAL A 58 -4.91 -1.52 15.31
N PRO A 59 -4.73 -0.67 16.32
CA PRO A 59 -5.03 -1.00 17.70
C PRO A 59 -6.48 -1.46 17.88
N ARG A 60 -6.70 -2.40 18.81
CA ARG A 60 -8.03 -2.93 19.12
C ARG A 60 -8.70 -3.65 17.93
N ASN A 61 -7.90 -4.14 16.98
CA ASN A 61 -8.41 -4.89 15.83
C ASN A 61 -9.12 -6.19 16.27
N PRO A 62 -10.06 -6.71 15.45
CA PRO A 62 -10.83 -7.90 15.80
C PRO A 62 -9.98 -9.14 16.10
N LEU A 63 -8.85 -9.33 15.41
CA LEU A 63 -7.99 -10.50 15.61
C LEU A 63 -7.31 -10.48 16.98
N ALA A 64 -6.89 -9.31 17.45
CA ALA A 64 -6.33 -9.17 18.79
C ALA A 64 -7.38 -9.45 19.85
N ILE A 65 -8.61 -8.95 19.68
CA ILE A 65 -9.74 -9.18 20.59
C ILE A 65 -10.08 -10.68 20.65
N GLU A 66 -10.16 -11.35 19.49
CA GLU A 66 -10.40 -12.80 19.38
C GLU A 66 -9.30 -13.63 20.07
N ALA A 67 -8.06 -13.12 20.08
CA ALA A 67 -6.94 -13.72 20.81
C ALA A 67 -6.90 -13.36 22.31
N GLY A 68 -7.90 -12.66 22.85
CA GLY A 68 -7.99 -12.24 24.25
C GLY A 68 -7.16 -11.00 24.61
N LEU A 69 -6.56 -10.32 23.61
CA LEU A 69 -5.80 -9.09 23.82
C LEU A 69 -6.74 -7.89 23.79
N VAL A 70 -7.41 -7.63 24.90
CA VAL A 70 -8.37 -6.51 25.02
C VAL A 70 -7.63 -5.26 25.53
N GLU A 71 -7.69 -4.19 24.76
CA GLU A 71 -7.06 -2.92 25.06
C GLU A 71 -8.08 -1.79 25.11
N ARG A 72 -7.99 -0.92 26.13
CA ARG A 72 -8.79 0.30 26.22
C ARG A 72 -8.25 1.35 25.26
N ILE A 73 -9.15 2.17 24.66
CA ILE A 73 -8.79 3.16 23.64
C ILE A 73 -7.81 4.24 24.16
N GLU A 74 -7.83 4.47 25.48
CA GLU A 74 -6.97 5.47 26.13
C GLU A 74 -5.48 5.15 25.99
N LYS A 75 -5.10 3.85 25.92
CA LYS A 75 -3.69 3.46 25.76
C LYS A 75 -3.12 3.85 24.39
N PRO A 76 -3.66 3.40 23.23
CA PRO A 76 -3.16 3.83 21.94
C PRO A 76 -3.38 5.33 21.70
N LEU A 77 -4.38 5.97 22.33
CA LEU A 77 -4.56 7.42 22.27
C LEU A 77 -3.41 8.15 22.98
N SER A 78 -3.02 7.72 24.19
CA SER A 78 -1.90 8.27 24.96
C SER A 78 -0.57 8.06 24.20
N TYR A 79 -0.35 6.87 23.66
CA TYR A 79 0.81 6.57 22.82
C TYR A 79 0.91 7.55 21.65
N LEU A 80 -0.14 7.70 20.84
CA LEU A 80 -0.14 8.60 19.69
C LEU A 80 -0.03 10.07 20.08
N ARG A 81 -0.56 10.49 21.23
CA ARG A 81 -0.40 11.87 21.74
C ARG A 81 1.08 12.19 21.97
N ARG A 82 1.86 11.24 22.47
CA ARG A 82 3.29 11.42 22.70
C ARG A 82 4.11 11.37 21.42
N GLU A 83 3.78 10.43 20.53
CA GLU A 83 4.46 10.27 19.24
C GLU A 83 4.25 11.47 18.30
N LEU A 84 3.06 12.06 18.30
CA LEU A 84 2.72 13.18 17.41
C LEU A 84 3.04 14.56 18.01
N GLY A 85 3.23 14.65 19.34
CA GLY A 85 3.60 15.90 20.01
C GLY A 85 2.65 17.05 19.65
N GLU A 86 3.20 18.16 19.20
CA GLU A 86 2.45 19.37 18.81
C GLU A 86 1.53 19.15 17.59
N LYS A 87 1.77 18.12 16.79
CA LYS A 87 0.92 17.76 15.63
C LYS A 87 -0.23 16.83 16.01
N PHE A 88 -0.43 16.55 17.30
CA PHE A 88 -1.52 15.72 17.76
C PHE A 88 -2.88 16.40 17.58
N ASP A 89 -3.69 15.83 16.72
CA ASP A 89 -5.11 16.18 16.55
C ASP A 89 -5.98 15.06 17.12
N GLU A 90 -6.55 15.30 18.28
CA GLU A 90 -7.36 14.30 19.01
C GLU A 90 -8.55 13.81 18.17
N SER A 91 -9.18 14.69 17.42
CA SER A 91 -10.37 14.34 16.63
C SER A 91 -10.03 13.34 15.53
N ARG A 92 -8.92 13.59 14.82
CA ARG A 92 -8.39 12.69 13.79
C ARG A 92 -7.90 11.35 14.35
N VAL A 93 -7.16 11.41 15.46
CA VAL A 93 -6.65 10.20 16.12
C VAL A 93 -7.79 9.35 16.64
N LEU A 94 -8.80 9.94 17.30
CA LEU A 94 -9.99 9.20 17.76
C LEU A 94 -10.78 8.63 16.57
N ALA A 95 -10.92 9.37 15.47
CA ALA A 95 -11.56 8.85 14.26
C ALA A 95 -10.83 7.62 13.73
N PHE A 96 -9.49 7.65 13.67
CA PHE A 96 -8.67 6.50 13.28
C PHE A 96 -8.84 5.32 14.24
N LEU A 97 -8.70 5.53 15.56
CA LEU A 97 -8.77 4.47 16.56
C LEU A 97 -10.17 3.83 16.67
N LYS A 98 -11.24 4.59 16.36
CA LYS A 98 -12.61 4.08 16.34
C LYS A 98 -12.95 3.34 15.05
N ASN A 99 -12.48 3.84 13.90
CA ASN A 99 -12.86 3.30 12.61
C ASN A 99 -11.88 2.24 12.07
N GLY A 100 -10.62 2.22 12.52
CA GLY A 100 -9.64 1.20 12.12
C GLY A 100 -10.14 -0.24 12.36
N PRO A 101 -10.58 -0.60 13.56
CA PRO A 101 -11.18 -1.94 13.83
C PRO A 101 -12.40 -2.24 12.96
N ARG A 102 -13.26 -1.24 12.73
CA ARG A 102 -14.45 -1.37 11.87
C ARG A 102 -14.06 -1.62 10.41
N MET A 103 -13.03 -0.96 9.93
CA MET A 103 -12.46 -1.17 8.60
C MET A 103 -11.97 -2.61 8.44
N VAL A 104 -11.20 -3.13 9.40
CA VAL A 104 -10.71 -4.52 9.37
C VAL A 104 -11.88 -5.50 9.31
N GLU A 105 -12.90 -5.29 10.15
CA GLU A 105 -14.09 -6.14 10.17
C GLU A 105 -14.86 -6.07 8.85
N PHE A 106 -15.02 -4.88 8.27
CA PHE A 106 -15.68 -4.70 6.98
C PHE A 106 -14.98 -5.49 5.88
N PHE A 107 -13.67 -5.34 5.72
CA PHE A 107 -12.93 -6.04 4.68
C PHE A 107 -12.94 -7.55 4.89
N ARG A 108 -12.79 -8.02 6.13
CA ARG A 108 -12.84 -9.44 6.46
C ARG A 108 -14.18 -10.09 6.13
N ARG A 109 -15.30 -9.38 6.37
CA ARG A 109 -16.65 -9.94 6.15
C ARG A 109 -17.17 -9.81 4.73
N HIS A 110 -16.81 -8.73 4.04
CA HIS A 110 -17.47 -8.37 2.78
C HIS A 110 -16.55 -8.48 1.56
N THR A 111 -15.31 -8.95 1.73
CA THR A 111 -14.34 -9.00 0.65
C THR A 111 -13.52 -10.29 0.66
N ALA A 112 -12.76 -10.51 -0.43
CA ALA A 112 -11.80 -11.61 -0.50
C ALA A 112 -10.56 -11.41 0.40
N LEU A 113 -10.38 -10.20 0.96
CA LEU A 113 -9.23 -9.88 1.81
C LEU A 113 -9.41 -10.47 3.20
N GLN A 114 -8.48 -11.33 3.61
CA GLN A 114 -8.39 -11.89 4.96
C GLN A 114 -7.12 -11.41 5.64
N PHE A 115 -7.07 -11.50 6.97
CA PHE A 115 -5.95 -11.00 7.76
C PHE A 115 -5.36 -12.08 8.65
N ILE A 116 -4.09 -11.96 8.95
CA ILE A 116 -3.37 -12.66 10.03
C ILE A 116 -3.00 -11.66 11.11
N ASP A 117 -2.92 -12.13 12.33
CA ASP A 117 -2.55 -11.32 13.48
C ASP A 117 -1.04 -11.01 13.51
N GLY A 118 -0.71 -9.89 14.16
CA GLY A 118 0.64 -9.48 14.52
C GLY A 118 0.78 -9.34 16.03
N ASN A 119 0.17 -10.24 16.79
CA ASN A 119 0.06 -10.17 18.24
C ASN A 119 1.40 -10.19 18.98
N VAL A 120 2.48 -10.60 18.30
CA VAL A 120 3.86 -10.60 18.83
C VAL A 120 4.72 -9.47 18.26
N ILE A 121 4.14 -8.53 17.51
CA ILE A 121 4.86 -7.41 16.91
C ILE A 121 4.71 -6.18 17.81
N PRO A 122 5.80 -5.69 18.43
CA PRO A 122 5.75 -4.50 19.28
C PRO A 122 5.57 -3.23 18.44
N ASP A 123 5.15 -2.16 19.11
CA ASP A 123 5.21 -0.83 18.53
C ASP A 123 6.67 -0.43 18.24
N PHE A 124 6.89 0.37 17.18
CA PHE A 124 8.24 0.75 16.77
C PHE A 124 8.99 1.58 17.82
N HIS A 125 8.28 2.42 18.56
CA HIS A 125 8.86 3.24 19.61
C HIS A 125 8.51 2.66 20.98
N GLY A 126 9.07 1.50 21.28
CA GLY A 126 8.79 0.75 22.52
C GLY A 126 9.14 1.45 23.82
N HIS A 127 9.89 2.57 23.78
CA HIS A 127 10.21 3.40 24.94
C HIS A 127 9.12 4.44 25.26
N THR A 128 8.23 4.71 24.31
CA THR A 128 7.11 5.64 24.52
C THR A 128 6.11 5.03 25.48
N ILE A 129 5.66 5.82 26.46
CA ILE A 129 4.65 5.37 27.44
C ILE A 129 3.40 4.90 26.67
N ASP A 130 2.81 3.80 27.14
CA ASP A 130 1.68 3.11 26.51
C ASP A 130 2.00 2.46 25.14
N ALA A 131 3.28 2.33 24.76
CA ALA A 131 3.67 1.42 23.70
C ALA A 131 3.27 -0.02 24.03
N ALA A 132 2.79 -0.77 23.05
CA ALA A 132 2.39 -2.17 23.23
C ALA A 132 3.50 -3.12 22.75
N LEU A 133 3.65 -4.25 23.44
CA LEU A 133 4.52 -5.34 23.03
C LEU A 133 3.90 -6.21 21.93
N GLY A 134 2.64 -5.93 21.53
CA GLY A 134 1.93 -6.64 20.48
C GLY A 134 0.44 -6.29 20.44
N GLY A 135 -0.32 -7.00 19.58
CA GLY A 135 -1.78 -6.87 19.51
C GLY A 135 -2.29 -5.67 18.68
N ARG A 136 -1.40 -4.81 18.18
CA ARG A 136 -1.81 -3.64 17.39
C ARG A 136 -1.56 -3.76 15.90
N SER A 137 -0.87 -4.80 15.44
CA SER A 137 -0.54 -4.98 14.03
C SER A 137 -1.29 -6.17 13.43
N ILE A 138 -1.67 -6.03 12.17
CA ILE A 138 -2.24 -7.08 11.34
C ILE A 138 -1.58 -7.08 9.97
N CYS A 139 -1.60 -8.21 9.27
CA CYS A 139 -1.13 -8.32 7.89
C CYS A 139 -2.18 -9.03 7.03
N ALA A 140 -2.12 -8.84 5.71
CA ALA A 140 -2.93 -9.63 4.81
C ALA A 140 -2.55 -11.11 4.90
N ALA A 141 -3.54 -11.99 4.98
CA ALA A 141 -3.35 -13.42 4.88
C ALA A 141 -2.85 -13.80 3.47
N PRO A 142 -2.11 -14.91 3.31
CA PRO A 142 -1.72 -15.39 1.98
C PRO A 142 -2.93 -15.53 1.06
N PHE A 143 -2.82 -15.00 -0.15
CA PHE A 143 -3.88 -14.99 -1.15
C PHE A 143 -3.54 -15.88 -2.35
N ASP A 144 -4.52 -16.62 -2.86
CA ASP A 144 -4.38 -17.43 -4.06
C ASP A 144 -4.70 -16.61 -5.31
N ALA A 145 -3.65 -16.21 -6.02
CA ALA A 145 -3.74 -15.34 -7.19
C ALA A 145 -4.45 -15.98 -8.39
N ARG A 146 -4.68 -17.29 -8.40
CA ARG A 146 -5.48 -17.95 -9.45
C ARG A 146 -6.90 -17.39 -9.51
N GLN A 147 -7.40 -16.84 -8.41
CA GLN A 147 -8.69 -16.16 -8.35
C GLN A 147 -8.74 -14.90 -9.23
N LEU A 148 -7.60 -14.29 -9.55
CA LEU A 148 -7.53 -13.10 -10.41
C LEU A 148 -7.62 -13.44 -11.91
N GLY A 149 -7.45 -14.71 -12.29
CA GLY A 149 -7.40 -15.11 -13.69
C GLY A 149 -6.35 -14.33 -14.48
N ASP A 150 -6.70 -13.86 -15.68
CA ASP A 150 -5.80 -13.10 -16.56
C ASP A 150 -5.34 -11.77 -15.94
N ARG A 151 -6.13 -11.20 -14.99
CA ARG A 151 -5.79 -9.95 -14.27
C ARG A 151 -4.57 -10.08 -13.37
N LEU A 152 -4.09 -11.30 -13.10
CA LEU A 152 -2.86 -11.54 -12.37
C LEU A 152 -1.64 -10.92 -13.06
N HIS A 153 -1.62 -10.87 -14.40
CA HIS A 153 -0.51 -10.30 -15.16
C HIS A 153 -0.40 -8.78 -15.00
N ASP A 154 -1.52 -8.12 -14.73
CA ASP A 154 -1.59 -6.68 -14.47
C ASP A 154 -1.24 -6.33 -13.00
N LEU A 155 -1.12 -7.31 -12.12
CA LEU A 155 -0.67 -7.09 -10.75
C LEU A 155 0.85 -6.94 -10.69
N LYS A 156 1.33 -5.85 -10.08
CA LYS A 156 2.76 -5.62 -9.82
C LYS A 156 3.36 -6.78 -9.02
N PRO A 157 4.47 -7.42 -9.49
CA PRO A 157 5.13 -8.47 -8.72
C PRO A 157 5.72 -7.91 -7.43
N PRO A 158 6.02 -8.75 -6.43
CA PRO A 158 6.73 -8.34 -5.22
C PRO A 158 8.12 -7.79 -5.57
N LEU A 159 8.70 -7.00 -4.68
CA LEU A 159 10.07 -6.49 -4.85
C LEU A 159 11.03 -7.69 -4.93
N GLN A 160 11.80 -7.78 -6.01
CA GLN A 160 12.63 -8.94 -6.32
C GLN A 160 13.60 -9.28 -5.20
N GLU A 161 14.19 -8.27 -4.57
CA GLU A 161 15.17 -8.40 -3.49
C GLU A 161 14.58 -8.99 -2.20
N THR A 162 13.25 -9.01 -2.07
CA THR A 162 12.53 -9.63 -0.93
C THR A 162 11.98 -11.01 -1.25
N THR A 163 12.39 -11.60 -2.36
CA THR A 163 11.88 -12.89 -2.86
C THR A 163 12.99 -13.94 -2.95
N LEU A 164 12.59 -15.20 -2.92
CA LEU A 164 13.44 -16.32 -3.30
C LEU A 164 13.00 -16.79 -4.70
N TRP A 165 13.79 -16.50 -5.74
CA TRP A 165 13.48 -16.78 -7.16
C TRP A 165 12.09 -16.28 -7.60
N GLY A 166 11.69 -15.11 -7.11
CA GLY A 166 10.37 -14.55 -7.38
C GLY A 166 9.25 -15.06 -6.45
N MET A 167 9.52 -15.98 -5.55
CA MET A 167 8.60 -16.43 -4.51
C MET A 167 8.64 -15.47 -3.33
N GLY A 168 7.53 -14.80 -3.03
CA GLY A 168 7.39 -13.97 -1.83
C GLY A 168 7.47 -14.84 -0.56
N ILE A 169 8.19 -14.36 0.44
CA ILE A 169 8.27 -14.97 1.78
C ILE A 169 7.37 -14.17 2.71
N ALA A 170 6.42 -14.85 3.36
CA ALA A 170 5.55 -14.17 4.32
C ALA A 170 6.34 -13.72 5.55
N SER A 171 6.07 -12.49 5.99
CA SER A 171 6.67 -11.94 7.21
C SER A 171 6.20 -12.71 8.45
N GLY A 172 7.01 -12.71 9.51
CA GLY A 172 6.66 -13.35 10.78
C GLY A 172 7.06 -14.82 10.86
N ALA A 173 6.11 -15.73 11.13
CA ALA A 173 6.39 -17.14 11.41
C ALA A 173 7.03 -17.86 10.24
N GLU A 174 6.62 -17.58 9.01
CA GLU A 174 7.17 -18.23 7.82
C GLU A 174 8.63 -17.86 7.58
N LEU A 175 9.00 -16.59 7.77
CA LEU A 175 10.40 -16.16 7.66
C LEU A 175 11.31 -16.95 8.62
N ARG A 176 10.82 -17.28 9.83
CA ARG A 176 11.58 -18.13 10.77
C ARG A 176 11.83 -19.53 10.22
N HIS A 177 10.90 -20.11 9.45
CA HIS A 177 11.13 -21.40 8.78
C HIS A 177 12.22 -21.30 7.73
N PHE A 178 12.26 -20.23 6.93
CA PHE A 178 13.34 -20.01 5.95
C PHE A 178 14.70 -19.86 6.64
N LEU A 179 14.80 -19.09 7.72
CA LEU A 179 16.05 -18.88 8.47
C LEU A 179 16.53 -20.18 9.17
N ASN A 180 15.61 -21.09 9.51
CA ASN A 180 15.93 -22.36 10.18
C ASN A 180 15.86 -23.57 9.25
N ALA A 181 15.76 -23.38 7.94
CA ALA A 181 15.56 -24.47 6.98
C ALA A 181 16.68 -25.53 7.04
N LEU A 182 17.93 -25.11 7.26
CA LEU A 182 19.08 -26.03 7.37
C LEU A 182 19.32 -26.56 8.79
N HIS A 183 18.59 -26.06 9.80
CA HIS A 183 18.80 -26.41 11.20
C HIS A 183 17.67 -27.24 11.82
N LYS A 184 16.47 -27.21 11.24
CA LYS A 184 15.28 -27.88 11.78
C LYS A 184 14.56 -28.65 10.69
N PRO A 185 14.37 -30.01 10.85
CA PRO A 185 13.70 -30.86 9.84
C PRO A 185 12.29 -30.34 9.47
N ALA A 186 11.52 -29.92 10.46
CA ALA A 186 10.18 -29.32 10.20
C ALA A 186 10.24 -28.08 9.32
N SER A 187 11.25 -27.21 9.54
CA SER A 187 11.46 -26.00 8.71
C SER A 187 11.92 -26.36 7.31
N PHE A 188 12.82 -27.36 7.18
CA PHE A 188 13.25 -27.88 5.88
C PHE A 188 12.07 -28.35 5.04
N TRP A 189 11.23 -29.22 5.60
CA TRP A 189 10.04 -29.73 4.90
C TRP A 189 9.03 -28.63 4.55
N HIS A 190 8.84 -27.66 5.45
CA HIS A 190 7.96 -26.51 5.16
C HIS A 190 8.46 -25.72 3.96
N VAL A 191 9.74 -25.32 3.94
CA VAL A 191 10.36 -24.58 2.83
C VAL A 191 10.35 -25.39 1.55
N THR A 192 10.69 -26.67 1.61
CA THR A 192 10.68 -27.57 0.44
C THR A 192 9.31 -27.61 -0.22
N LYS A 193 8.23 -27.77 0.55
CA LYS A 193 6.85 -27.75 0.02
C LYS A 193 6.54 -26.43 -0.69
N LEU A 194 6.95 -25.29 -0.13
CA LEU A 194 6.73 -23.97 -0.74
C LEU A 194 7.51 -23.81 -2.05
N VAL A 195 8.77 -24.24 -2.07
CA VAL A 195 9.63 -24.19 -3.28
C VAL A 195 9.07 -25.08 -4.38
N LEU A 196 8.67 -26.32 -4.07
CA LEU A 196 8.08 -27.23 -5.05
C LEU A 196 6.76 -26.70 -5.61
N ARG A 197 5.91 -26.14 -4.74
CA ARG A 197 4.67 -25.45 -5.17
C ARG A 197 5.00 -24.29 -6.11
N HIS A 198 5.97 -23.44 -5.74
CA HIS A 198 6.39 -22.31 -6.55
C HIS A 198 6.94 -22.76 -7.92
N GLY A 199 7.79 -23.81 -7.94
CA GLY A 199 8.29 -24.40 -9.19
C GLY A 199 7.16 -24.85 -10.12
N ARG A 200 6.15 -25.55 -9.56
CA ARG A 200 4.95 -25.92 -10.32
C ARG A 200 4.20 -24.70 -10.84
N ASP A 201 4.02 -23.66 -10.01
CA ASP A 201 3.32 -22.46 -10.39
C ASP A 201 4.05 -21.73 -11.55
N LEU A 202 5.38 -21.69 -11.53
CA LEU A 202 6.18 -21.12 -12.64
C LEU A 202 5.97 -21.88 -13.96
N LEU A 203 5.90 -23.21 -13.90
CA LEU A 203 5.69 -24.05 -15.09
C LEU A 203 4.29 -23.87 -15.68
N VAL A 204 3.28 -23.77 -14.83
CA VAL A 204 1.86 -23.71 -15.25
C VAL A 204 1.40 -22.27 -15.53
N HIS A 205 1.75 -21.34 -14.65
CA HIS A 205 1.22 -19.97 -14.67
C HIS A 205 2.30 -18.92 -15.03
N ARG A 206 3.55 -19.34 -15.27
CA ARG A 206 4.72 -18.46 -15.52
C ARG A 206 4.97 -17.43 -14.41
N ARG A 207 4.29 -17.57 -13.26
CA ARG A 207 4.38 -16.71 -12.09
C ARG A 207 3.91 -17.46 -10.84
N GLY A 208 4.49 -17.12 -9.68
CA GLY A 208 4.00 -17.65 -8.40
C GLY A 208 2.56 -17.23 -8.14
N THR A 209 1.70 -18.17 -7.78
CA THR A 209 0.27 -17.92 -7.51
C THR A 209 -0.03 -17.71 -6.03
N ARG A 210 0.90 -18.04 -5.13
CA ARG A 210 0.77 -17.75 -3.71
C ARG A 210 1.29 -16.35 -3.44
N LEU A 211 0.38 -15.37 -3.26
CA LEU A 211 0.72 -14.02 -2.87
C LEU A 211 0.80 -13.92 -1.33
N VAL A 212 1.74 -13.11 -0.85
CA VAL A 212 1.94 -12.82 0.58
C VAL A 212 2.21 -11.33 0.79
N ASN A 213 2.16 -10.87 2.03
CA ASN A 213 2.49 -9.50 2.41
C ASN A 213 1.63 -8.47 1.65
N GLY A 214 2.22 -7.35 1.23
CA GLY A 214 1.52 -6.31 0.46
C GLY A 214 0.98 -6.80 -0.89
N ASN A 215 1.61 -7.83 -1.49
CA ASN A 215 1.12 -8.42 -2.73
C ASN A 215 -0.21 -9.17 -2.49
N ALA A 216 -0.35 -9.87 -1.34
CA ALA A 216 -1.62 -10.50 -0.93
C ALA A 216 -2.69 -9.45 -0.62
N LEU A 217 -2.32 -8.34 0.04
CA LEU A 217 -3.23 -7.23 0.31
C LEU A 217 -3.85 -6.69 -0.99
N ILE A 218 -3.00 -6.41 -1.98
CA ILE A 218 -3.48 -5.94 -3.29
C ILE A 218 -4.27 -7.02 -4.02
N GLY A 219 -3.84 -8.28 -3.97
CA GLY A 219 -4.56 -9.40 -4.59
C GLY A 219 -6.00 -9.54 -4.07
N GLY A 220 -6.19 -9.52 -2.75
CA GLY A 220 -7.50 -9.61 -2.12
C GLY A 220 -8.39 -8.39 -2.41
N LEU A 221 -7.82 -7.18 -2.37
CA LEU A 221 -8.55 -5.95 -2.72
C LEU A 221 -8.93 -5.91 -4.19
N ALA A 222 -8.01 -6.26 -5.11
CA ALA A 222 -8.28 -6.27 -6.54
C ALA A 222 -9.34 -7.30 -6.92
N GLN A 223 -9.28 -8.52 -6.36
CA GLN A 223 -10.30 -9.55 -6.54
C GLN A 223 -11.68 -9.03 -6.13
N SER A 224 -11.76 -8.37 -4.98
CA SER A 224 -13.01 -7.78 -4.49
C SER A 224 -13.50 -6.65 -5.39
N ALA A 225 -12.59 -5.80 -5.86
CA ALA A 225 -12.90 -4.72 -6.78
C ALA A 225 -13.48 -5.26 -8.10
N PHE A 226 -12.85 -6.27 -8.69
CA PHE A 226 -13.33 -6.89 -9.93
C PHE A 226 -14.68 -7.58 -9.74
N ALA A 227 -14.86 -8.30 -8.61
CA ALA A 227 -16.14 -8.94 -8.30
C ALA A 227 -17.31 -7.93 -8.14
N LEU A 228 -16.99 -6.70 -7.71
CA LEU A 228 -17.95 -5.60 -7.59
C LEU A 228 -18.07 -4.75 -8.86
N GLY A 229 -17.44 -5.14 -9.98
CA GLY A 229 -17.52 -4.45 -11.26
C GLY A 229 -16.67 -3.18 -11.37
N VAL A 230 -15.71 -2.96 -10.46
CA VAL A 230 -14.77 -1.86 -10.55
C VAL A 230 -13.87 -2.04 -11.77
N GLN A 231 -13.73 -0.99 -12.57
CA GLN A 231 -12.78 -0.96 -13.69
C GLN A 231 -11.43 -0.44 -13.21
N ILE A 232 -10.40 -1.27 -13.26
CA ILE A 232 -9.01 -0.86 -12.98
C ILE A 232 -8.30 -0.73 -14.33
N ARG A 233 -7.82 0.49 -14.64
CA ARG A 233 -7.17 0.85 -15.90
C ARG A 233 -5.72 1.21 -15.64
N VAL A 234 -4.82 0.40 -16.09
CA VAL A 234 -3.36 0.65 -16.07
C VAL A 234 -2.93 1.50 -17.27
N ASN A 235 -1.68 1.97 -17.31
CA ASN A 235 -1.18 2.89 -18.34
C ASN A 235 -2.11 4.11 -18.55
N SER A 236 -2.69 4.60 -17.47
CA SER A 236 -3.74 5.61 -17.51
C SER A 236 -3.48 6.73 -16.48
N PRO A 237 -2.39 7.53 -16.63
CA PRO A 237 -2.12 8.65 -15.73
C PRO A 237 -3.20 9.72 -15.81
N ALA A 238 -3.69 10.18 -14.66
CA ALA A 238 -4.49 11.38 -14.55
C ALA A 238 -3.57 12.61 -14.71
N VAL A 239 -3.86 13.45 -15.69
CA VAL A 239 -2.99 14.59 -16.03
C VAL A 239 -3.53 15.93 -15.53
N ARG A 240 -4.85 16.04 -15.34
CA ARG A 240 -5.51 17.26 -14.89
C ARG A 240 -6.86 16.96 -14.24
N LEU A 241 -7.20 17.67 -13.17
CA LEU A 241 -8.54 17.62 -12.61
C LEU A 241 -9.51 18.49 -13.42
N LEU A 242 -10.74 18.03 -13.55
CA LEU A 242 -11.85 18.80 -14.10
C LEU A 242 -12.56 19.51 -12.95
N GLN A 243 -12.83 20.78 -13.13
CA GLN A 243 -13.50 21.60 -12.14
C GLN A 243 -14.67 22.37 -12.78
N SER A 244 -15.74 22.49 -12.02
CA SER A 244 -16.89 23.34 -12.38
C SER A 244 -17.44 23.96 -11.10
N GLU A 245 -17.69 25.26 -11.12
CA GLU A 245 -18.27 26.00 -9.97
C GLU A 245 -17.52 25.77 -8.65
N GLY A 246 -16.18 25.74 -8.70
CA GLY A 246 -15.33 25.51 -7.52
C GLY A 246 -15.31 24.08 -7.00
N ARG A 247 -15.90 23.11 -7.70
CA ARG A 247 -15.91 21.69 -7.33
C ARG A 247 -15.13 20.87 -8.33
N VAL A 248 -14.41 19.85 -7.84
CA VAL A 248 -13.79 18.84 -8.69
C VAL A 248 -14.87 17.89 -9.19
N THR A 249 -15.02 17.80 -10.51
CA THR A 249 -16.05 17.01 -11.19
C THR A 249 -15.50 15.81 -11.95
N GLY A 250 -14.19 15.58 -11.93
CA GLY A 250 -13.56 14.48 -12.64
C GLY A 250 -12.09 14.74 -12.92
N ALA A 251 -11.55 14.01 -13.89
CA ALA A 251 -10.18 14.22 -14.37
C ALA A 251 -10.05 13.94 -15.87
N VAL A 252 -9.03 14.51 -16.49
CA VAL A 252 -8.51 14.09 -17.79
C VAL A 252 -7.46 13.04 -17.55
N VAL A 253 -7.58 11.93 -18.23
CA VAL A 253 -6.72 10.75 -18.14
C VAL A 253 -6.09 10.51 -19.50
N GLN A 254 -4.77 10.38 -19.54
CA GLN A 254 -4.05 9.97 -20.74
C GLN A 254 -4.11 8.45 -20.85
N THR A 255 -4.68 7.95 -21.93
CA THR A 255 -4.71 6.50 -22.22
C THR A 255 -3.80 6.20 -23.41
N PRO A 256 -3.46 4.93 -23.68
CA PRO A 256 -2.73 4.56 -24.90
C PRO A 256 -3.41 5.03 -26.21
N ASN A 257 -4.73 5.25 -26.15
CA ASN A 257 -5.54 5.67 -27.31
C ASN A 257 -5.82 7.19 -27.35
N GLY A 258 -5.18 7.97 -26.48
CA GLY A 258 -5.37 9.41 -26.38
C GLY A 258 -6.01 9.86 -25.06
N GLU A 259 -6.32 11.14 -24.94
CA GLU A 259 -6.95 11.71 -23.76
C GLU A 259 -8.44 11.36 -23.65
N VAL A 260 -8.84 11.00 -22.44
CA VAL A 260 -10.24 10.72 -22.07
C VAL A 260 -10.63 11.60 -20.88
N SER A 261 -11.76 12.29 -20.98
CA SER A 261 -12.34 13.02 -19.85
C SER A 261 -13.25 12.08 -19.08
N ILE A 262 -12.96 11.84 -17.79
CA ILE A 262 -13.80 11.03 -16.90
C ILE A 262 -14.52 11.97 -15.94
N GLN A 263 -15.85 12.06 -16.07
CA GLN A 263 -16.72 12.80 -15.15
C GLN A 263 -17.12 11.89 -13.99
N ALA A 264 -16.98 12.40 -12.76
CA ALA A 264 -17.26 11.68 -11.53
C ALA A 264 -18.32 12.42 -10.71
N ARG A 265 -19.53 11.84 -10.62
CA ARG A 265 -20.69 12.46 -9.99
C ARG A 265 -20.47 12.77 -8.50
N CYS A 266 -19.83 11.87 -7.77
CA CYS A 266 -19.59 11.99 -6.33
C CYS A 266 -18.24 12.65 -6.00
N GLY A 267 -17.26 12.59 -6.92
CA GLY A 267 -15.96 13.19 -6.74
C GLY A 267 -14.78 12.31 -7.17
N VAL A 268 -13.58 12.78 -6.81
CA VAL A 268 -12.31 12.15 -7.15
C VAL A 268 -11.53 11.84 -5.86
N VAL A 269 -11.02 10.62 -5.75
CA VAL A 269 -10.10 10.21 -4.68
C VAL A 269 -8.66 10.25 -5.20
N LEU A 270 -7.83 11.07 -4.60
CA LEU A 270 -6.38 11.10 -4.85
C LEU A 270 -5.67 10.11 -3.93
N ALA A 271 -5.23 8.97 -4.47
CA ALA A 271 -4.56 7.90 -3.74
C ALA A 271 -3.34 7.36 -4.51
N SER A 272 -2.64 8.23 -5.24
CA SER A 272 -1.53 7.93 -6.16
C SER A 272 -0.17 7.84 -5.49
N GLY A 273 -0.10 7.66 -4.17
CA GLY A 273 1.14 7.60 -3.40
C GLY A 273 1.73 8.98 -3.10
N GLY A 274 3.00 8.98 -2.70
CA GLY A 274 3.72 10.19 -2.29
C GLY A 274 4.69 10.72 -3.34
N PHE A 275 5.78 11.35 -2.87
CA PHE A 275 6.75 12.06 -3.70
C PHE A 275 8.21 11.56 -3.61
N PRO A 276 8.53 10.30 -3.23
CA PRO A 276 9.92 9.89 -2.99
C PRO A 276 10.80 9.92 -4.23
N HIS A 277 10.22 10.04 -5.42
CA HIS A 277 10.92 10.16 -6.69
C HIS A 277 10.68 11.52 -7.39
N ASP A 278 10.29 12.54 -6.63
CA ASP A 278 10.22 13.95 -7.07
C ASP A 278 11.40 14.72 -6.44
N PRO A 279 12.50 14.99 -7.20
CA PRO A 279 13.67 15.68 -6.65
C PRO A 279 13.35 17.07 -6.12
N ALA A 280 12.48 17.83 -6.80
CA ALA A 280 12.12 19.18 -6.37
C ALA A 280 11.38 19.18 -5.03
N ARG A 281 10.43 18.27 -4.84
CA ARG A 281 9.75 18.13 -3.55
C ARG A 281 10.66 17.60 -2.46
N LYS A 282 11.55 16.67 -2.76
CA LYS A 282 12.55 16.22 -1.78
C LYS A 282 13.45 17.36 -1.32
N GLN A 283 13.95 18.15 -2.25
CA GLN A 283 14.75 19.33 -1.95
C GLN A 283 13.99 20.33 -1.04
N GLN A 284 12.72 20.52 -1.30
CA GLN A 284 11.89 21.45 -0.54
C GLN A 284 11.54 20.94 0.87
N LEU A 285 11.25 19.65 1.01
CA LEU A 285 10.63 19.08 2.21
C LEU A 285 11.56 18.20 3.05
N LEU A 286 12.73 17.81 2.53
CA LEU A 286 13.68 16.95 3.22
C LEU A 286 14.99 17.68 3.45
N PRO A 287 15.26 18.20 4.68
CA PRO A 287 16.46 18.99 4.96
C PRO A 287 17.79 18.27 4.66
N HIS A 288 17.78 16.91 4.73
CA HIS A 288 18.93 16.07 4.43
C HIS A 288 19.13 15.78 2.92
N ALA A 289 18.28 16.33 2.06
CA ALA A 289 18.35 16.13 0.61
C ALA A 289 18.43 17.48 -0.12
N PRO A 290 19.52 18.26 0.05
CA PRO A 290 19.64 19.62 -0.46
C PRO A 290 19.59 19.74 -1.98
N THR A 291 19.87 18.68 -2.73
CA THR A 291 19.67 18.65 -4.19
C THR A 291 18.47 17.78 -4.61
N GLY A 292 17.81 17.11 -3.66
CA GLY A 292 16.72 16.18 -3.91
C GLY A 292 17.18 14.78 -4.35
N HIS A 293 18.48 14.53 -4.42
CA HIS A 293 19.05 13.25 -4.86
C HIS A 293 19.65 12.40 -3.74
N GLU A 294 19.88 12.97 -2.56
CA GLU A 294 20.55 12.32 -1.43
C GLU A 294 19.65 11.36 -0.63
N HIS A 295 18.35 11.35 -0.94
CA HIS A 295 17.38 10.46 -0.29
C HIS A 295 16.94 9.35 -1.24
N TRP A 296 17.29 8.11 -0.91
CA TRP A 296 16.87 6.92 -1.65
C TRP A 296 15.55 6.36 -1.08
N SER A 297 14.73 5.80 -1.96
CA SER A 297 13.47 5.18 -1.56
C SER A 297 13.32 3.81 -2.22
N ALA A 298 12.81 2.86 -1.45
CA ALA A 298 12.34 1.57 -1.96
C ALA A 298 10.90 1.63 -2.51
N GLY A 299 10.29 2.82 -2.50
CA GLY A 299 8.95 3.02 -3.08
C GLY A 299 8.95 2.91 -4.60
N ASN A 300 7.75 2.72 -5.15
CA ASN A 300 7.56 2.66 -6.60
C ASN A 300 8.11 3.93 -7.28
N ARG A 301 8.90 3.76 -8.33
CA ARG A 301 9.48 4.86 -9.10
C ARG A 301 8.43 5.81 -9.70
N GLY A 302 7.20 5.31 -9.89
CA GLY A 302 6.04 6.11 -10.27
C GLY A 302 5.57 7.12 -9.22
N ASN A 303 6.05 7.07 -7.97
CA ASN A 303 5.65 8.02 -6.93
C ASN A 303 6.39 9.36 -7.07
N THR A 304 5.97 10.16 -8.03
CA THR A 304 6.55 11.46 -8.42
C THR A 304 5.71 12.65 -7.95
N GLY A 305 4.87 12.49 -6.93
CA GLY A 305 4.10 13.59 -6.34
C GLY A 305 2.88 14.05 -7.15
N ASP A 306 2.41 13.25 -8.11
CA ASP A 306 1.31 13.65 -9.01
C ASP A 306 0.02 13.98 -8.25
N GLY A 307 -0.35 13.18 -7.25
CA GLY A 307 -1.53 13.44 -6.44
C GLY A 307 -1.45 14.75 -5.66
N LEU A 308 -0.26 15.13 -5.21
CA LEU A 308 -0.04 16.42 -4.54
C LEU A 308 -0.24 17.56 -5.53
N ARG A 309 0.38 17.49 -6.72
CA ARG A 309 0.23 18.51 -7.77
C ARG A 309 -1.23 18.65 -8.23
N LEU A 310 -1.92 17.53 -8.41
CA LEU A 310 -3.35 17.54 -8.75
C LEU A 310 -4.19 18.19 -7.64
N GLY A 311 -3.91 17.84 -6.37
CA GLY A 311 -4.61 18.46 -5.23
C GLY A 311 -4.36 19.96 -5.13
N GLU A 312 -3.11 20.40 -5.30
CA GLU A 312 -2.72 21.82 -5.30
C GLU A 312 -3.39 22.58 -6.45
N SER A 313 -3.50 21.97 -7.63
CA SER A 313 -4.20 22.58 -8.77
C SER A 313 -5.69 22.81 -8.53
N ALA A 314 -6.26 22.13 -7.53
CA ALA A 314 -7.65 22.29 -7.10
C ALA A 314 -7.80 23.16 -5.84
N GLY A 315 -6.74 23.88 -5.44
CA GLY A 315 -6.73 24.74 -4.26
C GLY A 315 -6.37 24.05 -2.95
N GLY A 316 -5.92 22.78 -3.00
CA GLY A 316 -5.38 22.08 -1.84
C GLY A 316 -4.03 22.65 -1.39
N VAL A 317 -3.73 22.49 -0.11
CA VAL A 317 -2.46 22.93 0.48
C VAL A 317 -1.72 21.72 1.06
N VAL A 318 -0.43 21.59 0.74
CA VAL A 318 0.47 20.61 1.34
C VAL A 318 1.09 21.22 2.59
N ALA A 319 0.93 20.54 3.74
CA ALA A 319 1.57 20.97 4.98
C ALA A 319 3.09 20.85 4.85
N GLY A 320 3.79 22.00 4.89
CA GLY A 320 5.24 22.10 4.77
C GLY A 320 5.98 22.24 6.12
N ASP A 321 5.23 22.28 7.22
CA ASP A 321 5.72 22.56 8.58
C ASP A 321 5.99 21.30 9.42
N LEU A 322 6.09 20.16 8.78
CA LEU A 322 6.40 18.90 9.45
C LEU A 322 7.91 18.78 9.68
N VAL A 323 8.30 18.38 10.89
CA VAL A 323 9.72 18.12 11.26
C VAL A 323 10.30 17.02 10.36
N GLN A 324 9.49 16.01 10.03
CA GLN A 324 9.82 14.97 9.08
C GLN A 324 8.68 14.79 8.08
N ALA A 325 8.93 15.13 6.84
CA ALA A 325 7.94 15.00 5.77
C ALA A 325 7.87 13.58 5.16
N ALA A 326 8.68 12.64 5.66
CA ALA A 326 8.72 11.25 5.22
C ALA A 326 8.97 10.30 6.38
N ALA A 327 8.46 9.07 6.27
CA ALA A 327 8.86 7.97 7.16
C ALA A 327 10.26 7.48 6.72
N LEU A 328 11.25 7.68 7.58
CA LEU A 328 12.64 7.28 7.31
C LEU A 328 12.87 5.83 7.72
N ALA A 329 13.62 5.10 6.92
CA ALA A 329 14.14 3.78 7.21
C ALA A 329 15.51 3.61 6.55
N PRO A 330 16.43 2.82 7.12
CA PRO A 330 17.68 2.48 6.45
C PRO A 330 17.41 1.76 5.14
N VAL A 331 18.18 2.10 4.09
CA VAL A 331 18.08 1.50 2.76
C VAL A 331 19.46 1.05 2.32
N SER A 332 19.61 -0.20 1.89
CA SER A 332 20.79 -0.68 1.20
C SER A 332 20.65 -0.52 -0.31
N LEU A 333 21.73 -0.11 -0.96
CA LEU A 333 21.83 -0.10 -2.41
C LEU A 333 22.35 -1.46 -2.88
N VAL A 334 21.55 -2.15 -3.69
CA VAL A 334 21.88 -3.47 -4.22
C VAL A 334 22.16 -3.35 -5.70
N LEU A 335 23.41 -3.58 -6.12
CA LEU A 335 23.76 -3.60 -7.54
C LEU A 335 23.28 -4.91 -8.16
N ARG A 336 22.47 -4.81 -9.20
CA ARG A 336 21.98 -5.96 -9.97
C ARG A 336 22.95 -6.34 -11.09
N PRO A 337 22.89 -7.59 -11.61
CA PRO A 337 23.73 -8.04 -12.72
C PRO A 337 23.61 -7.20 -14.01
N ASP A 338 22.46 -6.57 -14.21
CA ASP A 338 22.19 -5.68 -15.35
C ASP A 338 22.74 -4.25 -15.17
N GLY A 339 23.46 -3.98 -14.06
CA GLY A 339 24.01 -2.69 -13.71
C GLY A 339 23.00 -1.73 -13.06
N SER A 340 21.74 -2.09 -12.93
CA SER A 340 20.75 -1.29 -12.21
C SER A 340 20.94 -1.37 -10.70
N VAL A 341 20.50 -0.33 -9.98
CA VAL A 341 20.54 -0.28 -8.52
C VAL A 341 19.14 -0.45 -7.96
N ALA A 342 18.97 -1.45 -7.10
CA ALA A 342 17.78 -1.63 -6.29
C ALA A 342 17.98 -1.02 -4.90
N HIS A 343 16.87 -0.62 -4.30
CA HIS A 343 16.84 -0.07 -2.95
C HIS A 343 16.16 -1.09 -2.03
N PHE A 344 16.92 -1.72 -1.17
CA PHE A 344 16.38 -2.70 -0.21
C PHE A 344 16.04 -2.01 1.12
N PRO A 345 14.77 -1.99 1.56
CA PRO A 345 14.37 -1.32 2.79
C PRO A 345 14.57 -2.22 4.01
N HIS A 346 15.22 -1.71 5.05
CA HIS A 346 15.44 -2.39 6.33
C HIS A 346 14.35 -2.03 7.35
N LEU A 347 13.10 -2.34 7.05
CA LEU A 347 11.96 -1.99 7.91
C LEU A 347 11.87 -2.84 9.16
N ILE A 348 12.29 -4.11 9.11
CA ILE A 348 12.24 -5.04 10.25
C ILE A 348 13.23 -4.61 11.32
N GLU A 349 14.37 -4.07 10.93
CA GLU A 349 15.43 -3.63 11.81
C GLU A 349 15.01 -2.46 12.70
N ARG A 350 14.10 -1.60 12.23
CA ARG A 350 13.55 -0.49 13.05
C ARG A 350 12.79 -0.98 14.29
N ALA A 351 12.21 -2.19 14.24
CA ALA A 351 11.49 -2.76 15.37
C ALA A 351 12.39 -3.51 16.36
N LYS A 352 13.70 -3.60 16.10
CA LYS A 352 14.62 -4.29 16.99
C LYS A 352 15.08 -3.37 18.13
N PRO A 353 15.02 -3.83 19.40
CA PRO A 353 15.56 -3.08 20.53
C PRO A 353 17.06 -2.76 20.32
N GLY A 354 17.46 -1.54 20.61
CA GLY A 354 18.86 -1.11 20.55
C GLY A 354 19.35 -0.66 19.16
N LEU A 355 18.50 -0.62 18.14
CA LEU A 355 18.83 0.04 16.89
C LEU A 355 18.57 1.55 17.04
N ILE A 356 19.63 2.33 16.91
CA ILE A 356 19.56 3.79 16.79
C ILE A 356 19.64 4.08 15.28
N ALA A 357 18.58 4.60 14.70
CA ALA A 357 18.54 5.02 13.30
C ALA A 357 18.55 6.53 13.20
#